data_fb43a4efc87ebc28fc5d91358d550e1e
#
_entry.id   fb43a4efc87ebc28fc5d91358d550e1e
#
_cell.length_a   1.000
_cell.length_b   1.000
_cell.length_c   1.000
_cell.angle_alpha   90.00
_cell.angle_beta   90.00
_cell.angle_gamma   90.00
#
_symmetry.space_group_name_H-M   'P 1'
#
loop_
_entity.id
_entity.type
_entity.pdbx_description
1 polymer ?
#
loop_
_entity_poly.entity_id
_entity_poly.type
_entity_poly.pdbx_seq_one_letter_code
_entity_poly.pdbx_strand_id
1 'polypeptide(L)'
;MSKIEIDAIAAEFFGAFDNRGGKAADVARIRRLVIPGGVIVLAGPKYTVYTVDEFIEPRERLLADGRLVEFSEWETSERTEIAGDIASRFGEYRKAGILDGEPFEGGGTKTIQFVRTPEGWRIAAFSWYDQP
;
A
#
# COMPACT_ATOMS: atom_id res chain seq x y z
N MET A 1 4.05 -11.92 18.32
CA MET A 1 2.65 -11.66 18.09
C MET A 1 2.47 -10.37 17.32
N SER A 2 3.02 -9.24 17.82
CA SER A 2 2.90 -7.97 17.06
C SER A 2 3.48 -8.06 15.65
N LYS A 3 4.61 -8.72 15.45
CA LYS A 3 5.20 -8.85 14.11
C LYS A 3 4.25 -9.59 13.16
N ILE A 4 3.59 -10.64 13.64
CA ILE A 4 2.64 -11.40 12.84
C ILE A 4 1.45 -10.51 12.44
N GLU A 5 0.94 -9.71 13.37
CA GLU A 5 -0.17 -8.80 13.10
C GLU A 5 0.23 -7.73 12.08
N ILE A 6 1.41 -7.16 12.25
CA ILE A 6 1.93 -6.13 11.33
C ILE A 6 2.15 -6.73 9.93
N ASP A 7 2.71 -7.94 9.86
CA ASP A 7 2.88 -8.63 8.58
C ASP A 7 1.54 -8.85 7.89
N ALA A 8 0.50 -9.20 8.65
CA ALA A 8 -0.83 -9.42 8.10
C ALA A 8 -1.42 -8.12 7.53
N ILE A 9 -1.23 -6.99 8.23
CA ILE A 9 -1.70 -5.69 7.75
C ILE A 9 -0.97 -5.31 6.47
N ALA A 10 0.34 -5.52 6.42
CA ALA A 10 1.12 -5.25 5.21
C ALA A 10 0.63 -6.11 4.04
N ALA A 11 0.37 -7.39 4.28
CA ALA A 11 -0.14 -8.29 3.25
C ALA A 11 -1.52 -7.84 2.74
N GLU A 12 -2.41 -7.42 3.63
CA GLU A 12 -3.71 -6.89 3.23
C GLU A 12 -3.58 -5.60 2.42
N PHE A 13 -2.64 -4.74 2.81
CA PHE A 13 -2.40 -3.50 2.07
C PHE A 13 -1.96 -3.81 0.62
N PHE A 14 -0.92 -4.63 0.45
CA PHE A 14 -0.45 -4.96 -0.89
C PHE A 14 -1.49 -5.74 -1.69
N GLY A 15 -2.22 -6.64 -1.05
CA GLY A 15 -3.26 -7.42 -1.71
C GLY A 15 -4.48 -6.60 -2.15
N ALA A 16 -4.66 -5.40 -1.60
CA ALA A 16 -5.80 -4.54 -1.93
C ALA A 16 -5.85 -4.14 -3.40
N PHE A 17 -4.71 -4.11 -4.07
CA PHE A 17 -4.61 -3.69 -5.47
C PHE A 17 -4.72 -4.85 -6.46
N ASP A 18 -4.80 -6.08 -6.01
CA ASP A 18 -4.71 -7.26 -6.86
C ASP A 18 -6.01 -7.48 -7.64
N ASN A 19 -5.94 -7.35 -8.96
CA ASN A 19 -7.08 -7.65 -9.84
C ASN A 19 -6.73 -8.71 -10.90
N ARG A 20 -5.70 -9.53 -10.64
CA ARG A 20 -5.30 -10.58 -11.58
C ARG A 20 -6.42 -11.58 -11.79
N GLY A 21 -6.46 -12.16 -13.00
CA GLY A 21 -7.46 -13.17 -13.32
C GLY A 21 -8.88 -12.65 -13.39
N GLY A 22 -9.05 -11.36 -13.58
CA GLY A 22 -10.38 -10.74 -13.68
C GLY A 22 -11.09 -10.53 -12.34
N LYS A 23 -10.41 -10.81 -11.22
CA LYS A 23 -11.04 -10.54 -9.91
C LYS A 23 -11.06 -9.04 -9.63
N ALA A 24 -12.04 -8.62 -8.85
CA ALA A 24 -12.15 -7.23 -8.45
C ALA A 24 -11.12 -6.92 -7.35
N ALA A 25 -10.36 -5.84 -7.53
CA ALA A 25 -9.51 -5.34 -6.45
C ALA A 25 -10.38 -4.75 -5.34
N ASP A 26 -9.88 -4.80 -4.11
CA ASP A 26 -10.59 -4.23 -2.96
C ASP A 26 -9.75 -3.12 -2.34
N VAL A 27 -9.55 -2.05 -3.11
CA VAL A 27 -8.74 -0.91 -2.65
C VAL A 27 -9.37 -0.23 -1.44
N ALA A 28 -10.69 -0.27 -1.35
CA ALA A 28 -11.43 0.35 -0.24
C ALA A 28 -11.06 -0.25 1.12
N ARG A 29 -10.55 -1.49 1.17
CA ARG A 29 -10.13 -2.10 2.44
C ARG A 29 -9.03 -1.30 3.15
N ILE A 30 -8.28 -0.49 2.40
CA ILE A 30 -7.21 0.33 2.98
C ILE A 30 -7.76 1.30 4.02
N ARG A 31 -9.02 1.72 3.89
CA ARG A 31 -9.65 2.57 4.92
C ARG A 31 -9.65 1.92 6.30
N ARG A 32 -9.77 0.60 6.36
CA ARG A 32 -9.78 -0.13 7.63
C ARG A 32 -8.38 -0.39 8.19
N LEU A 33 -7.37 -0.25 7.35
CA LEU A 33 -5.98 -0.50 7.74
C LEU A 33 -5.28 0.75 8.25
N VAL A 34 -5.81 1.93 7.95
CA VAL A 34 -5.20 3.22 8.28
C VAL A 34 -6.07 3.94 9.29
N ILE A 35 -5.43 4.57 10.29
CA ILE A 35 -6.17 5.36 11.29
C ILE A 35 -6.82 6.58 10.61
N PRO A 36 -7.90 7.12 11.19
CA PRO A 36 -8.43 8.40 10.74
C PRO A 36 -7.34 9.47 10.78
N GLY A 37 -7.21 10.26 9.71
CA GLY A 37 -6.18 11.28 9.62
C GLY A 37 -4.80 10.78 9.25
N GLY A 38 -4.67 9.50 8.89
CA GLY A 38 -3.40 8.95 8.44
C GLY A 38 -2.84 9.71 7.23
N VAL A 39 -1.52 9.80 7.14
CA VAL A 39 -0.83 10.61 6.14
C VAL A 39 -0.15 9.72 5.12
N ILE A 40 -0.37 10.00 3.85
CA ILE A 40 0.18 9.22 2.74
C ILE A 40 0.94 10.17 1.81
N VAL A 41 2.20 9.85 1.51
CA VAL A 41 3.05 10.73 0.72
C VAL A 41 3.74 9.96 -0.40
N LEU A 42 3.56 10.44 -1.62
CA LEU A 42 4.38 9.99 -2.75
C LEU A 42 5.57 10.93 -2.85
N ALA A 43 6.77 10.37 -2.70
CA ALA A 43 8.02 11.14 -2.81
C ALA A 43 8.42 11.29 -4.28
N GLY A 44 9.17 12.34 -4.56
CA GLY A 44 9.68 12.63 -5.90
C GLY A 44 10.20 14.06 -5.92
N PRO A 45 10.58 14.57 -7.11
CA PRO A 45 11.00 15.99 -7.21
C PRO A 45 9.93 16.94 -6.69
N LYS A 46 8.67 16.59 -6.90
CA LYS A 46 7.53 17.23 -6.23
C LYS A 46 6.80 16.15 -5.48
N TYR A 47 6.75 16.27 -4.16
CA TYR A 47 6.01 15.28 -3.38
C TYR A 47 4.52 15.60 -3.40
N THR A 48 3.71 14.57 -3.23
CA THR A 48 2.26 14.68 -3.16
C THR A 48 1.78 14.09 -1.84
N VAL A 49 0.94 14.85 -1.13
CA VAL A 49 0.33 14.39 0.12
C VAL A 49 -1.12 14.01 -0.18
N TYR A 50 -1.52 12.84 0.25
CA TYR A 50 -2.88 12.33 0.07
C TYR A 50 -3.55 12.11 1.41
N THR A 51 -4.84 12.39 1.49
CA THR A 51 -5.69 11.77 2.50
C THR A 51 -5.92 10.32 2.07
N VAL A 52 -6.48 9.51 2.95
CA VAL A 52 -6.77 8.11 2.62
C VAL A 52 -7.71 8.03 1.41
N ASP A 53 -8.77 8.85 1.40
CA ASP A 53 -9.72 8.83 0.27
C ASP A 53 -9.09 9.31 -1.02
N GLU A 54 -8.26 10.35 -0.96
CA GLU A 54 -7.54 10.85 -2.15
C GLU A 54 -6.59 9.80 -2.72
N PHE A 55 -6.05 8.95 -1.86
CA PHE A 55 -5.21 7.85 -2.31
C PHE A 55 -6.04 6.72 -2.93
N ILE A 56 -7.14 6.36 -2.30
CA ILE A 56 -7.97 5.21 -2.70
C ILE A 56 -8.75 5.47 -4.00
N GLU A 57 -9.42 6.60 -4.10
CA GLU A 57 -10.40 6.83 -5.17
C GLU A 57 -9.83 6.72 -6.59
N PRO A 58 -8.70 7.37 -6.93
CA PRO A 58 -8.15 7.21 -8.29
C PRO A 58 -7.72 5.79 -8.59
N ARG A 59 -7.19 5.10 -7.59
CA ARG A 59 -6.71 3.72 -7.76
C ARG A 59 -7.86 2.73 -7.91
N GLU A 60 -8.92 2.96 -7.15
CA GLU A 60 -10.12 2.14 -7.26
C GLU A 60 -10.72 2.23 -8.66
N ARG A 61 -10.79 3.44 -9.22
CA ARG A 61 -11.27 3.64 -10.59
C ARG A 61 -10.35 2.97 -11.62
N LEU A 62 -9.06 3.20 -11.49
CA LEU A 62 -8.07 2.68 -12.44
C LEU A 62 -8.08 1.14 -12.48
N LEU A 63 -8.26 0.51 -11.33
CA LEU A 63 -8.28 -0.95 -11.23
C LEU A 63 -9.64 -1.57 -11.59
N ALA A 64 -10.68 -0.76 -11.78
CA ALA A 64 -12.02 -1.23 -12.08
C ALA A 64 -12.48 -0.91 -13.50
N ASP A 65 -11.87 0.08 -14.17
CA ASP A 65 -12.35 0.57 -15.47
C ASP A 65 -11.71 -0.13 -16.68
N GLY A 66 -10.89 -1.13 -16.46
CA GLY A 66 -10.26 -1.89 -17.53
C GLY A 66 -8.93 -1.33 -18.04
N ARG A 67 -8.51 -0.15 -17.55
CA ARG A 67 -7.23 0.42 -17.96
C ARG A 67 -6.04 -0.30 -17.36
N LEU A 68 -6.12 -0.63 -16.08
CA LEU A 68 -5.05 -1.36 -15.37
C LEU A 68 -5.58 -2.74 -14.99
N VAL A 69 -5.08 -3.77 -15.65
CA VAL A 69 -5.53 -5.15 -15.44
C VAL A 69 -4.33 -6.06 -15.15
N GLU A 70 -4.61 -7.27 -14.67
CA GLU A 70 -3.59 -8.26 -14.31
C GLU A 70 -2.55 -7.64 -13.37
N PHE A 71 -2.99 -6.74 -12.49
CA PHE A 71 -2.10 -5.97 -11.62
C PHE A 71 -1.92 -6.65 -10.28
N SER A 72 -0.68 -6.62 -9.82
CA SER A 72 -0.36 -6.98 -8.44
C SER A 72 0.83 -6.16 -7.97
N GLU A 73 0.91 -5.97 -6.67
CA GLU A 73 2.02 -5.31 -6.00
C GLU A 73 2.39 -6.19 -4.82
N TRP A 74 3.68 -6.37 -4.59
CA TRP A 74 4.15 -7.26 -3.52
C TRP A 74 5.45 -6.74 -2.94
N GLU A 75 5.67 -7.09 -1.68
CA GLU A 75 6.86 -6.71 -0.93
C GLU A 75 7.94 -7.76 -1.18
N THR A 76 9.15 -7.33 -1.52
CA THR A 76 10.27 -8.22 -1.79
C THR A 76 11.24 -8.32 -0.63
N SER A 77 11.29 -7.30 0.23
CA SER A 77 12.10 -7.31 1.44
C SER A 77 11.49 -6.36 2.45
N GLU A 78 11.78 -6.57 3.73
CA GLU A 78 11.31 -5.66 4.76
C GLU A 78 12.22 -5.74 5.98
N ARG A 79 12.25 -4.65 6.72
CA ARG A 79 12.83 -4.58 8.05
C ARG A 79 11.82 -3.84 8.93
N THR A 80 11.33 -4.53 9.95
CA THR A 80 10.33 -3.99 10.87
C THR A 80 10.92 -3.88 12.25
N GLU A 81 10.76 -2.71 12.87
CA GLU A 81 11.20 -2.44 14.23
C GLU A 81 9.99 -2.06 15.06
N ILE A 82 9.86 -2.64 16.24
CA ILE A 82 8.70 -2.46 17.12
C ILE A 82 9.20 -1.99 18.48
N ALA A 83 8.58 -0.94 18.98
CA ALA A 83 8.87 -0.41 20.31
C ALA A 83 7.52 -0.08 20.98
N GLY A 84 7.08 -0.93 21.92
CA GLY A 84 5.79 -0.73 22.57
C GLY A 84 4.64 -0.68 21.58
N ASP A 85 3.97 0.45 21.53
CA ASP A 85 2.76 0.63 20.73
C ASP A 85 3.01 1.31 19.38
N ILE A 86 4.29 1.38 18.94
CA ILE A 86 4.64 1.90 17.62
C ILE A 86 5.55 0.93 16.89
N ALA A 87 5.51 1.00 15.56
CA ALA A 87 6.42 0.21 14.73
C ALA A 87 6.71 0.97 13.44
N SER A 88 7.87 0.68 12.86
CA SER A 88 8.23 1.19 11.54
C SER A 88 8.67 0.03 10.66
N ARG A 89 8.36 0.12 9.37
CA ARG A 89 8.71 -0.91 8.39
C ARG A 89 9.31 -0.24 7.17
N PHE A 90 10.49 -0.67 6.82
CA PHE A 90 11.21 -0.20 5.64
C PHE A 90 11.28 -1.38 4.68
N GLY A 91 10.69 -1.26 3.50
CA GLY A 91 10.62 -2.39 2.59
C GLY A 91 10.75 -2.00 1.14
N GLU A 92 11.16 -2.96 0.34
CA GLU A 92 11.18 -2.82 -1.10
C GLU A 92 9.96 -3.56 -1.66
N TYR A 93 9.42 -3.03 -2.75
CA TYR A 93 8.27 -3.63 -3.40
C TYR A 93 8.45 -3.67 -4.91
N ARG A 94 7.70 -4.57 -5.53
CA ARG A 94 7.58 -4.68 -6.98
C ARG A 94 6.12 -4.60 -7.35
N LYS A 95 5.87 -4.17 -8.58
CA LYS A 95 4.52 -4.15 -9.15
C LYS A 95 4.60 -4.53 -10.62
N ALA A 96 3.54 -5.14 -11.13
CA ALA A 96 3.45 -5.55 -12.52
C ALA A 96 1.99 -5.58 -12.95
N GLY A 97 1.74 -5.32 -14.21
CA GLY A 97 0.40 -5.36 -14.75
C GLY A 97 0.39 -4.98 -16.21
N ILE A 98 -0.81 -4.70 -16.72
CA ILE A 98 -1.02 -4.23 -18.09
C ILE A 98 -1.81 -2.93 -17.99
N LEU A 99 -1.20 -1.83 -18.43
CA LEU A 99 -1.81 -0.50 -18.37
C LEU A 99 -2.08 -0.03 -19.79
N ASP A 100 -3.35 0.28 -20.09
CA ASP A 100 -3.77 0.73 -21.42
C ASP A 100 -3.27 -0.22 -22.54
N GLY A 101 -3.31 -1.53 -22.26
CA GLY A 101 -2.89 -2.56 -23.20
C GLY A 101 -1.40 -2.87 -23.24
N GLU A 102 -0.58 -2.13 -22.48
CA GLU A 102 0.88 -2.32 -22.50
C GLU A 102 1.35 -2.94 -21.18
N PRO A 103 2.10 -4.05 -21.23
CA PRO A 103 2.70 -4.62 -20.03
C PRO A 103 3.68 -3.64 -19.39
N PHE A 104 3.71 -3.59 -18.09
CA PHE A 104 4.70 -2.80 -17.37
C PHE A 104 5.10 -3.48 -16.08
N GLU A 105 6.28 -3.11 -15.59
CA GLU A 105 6.80 -3.51 -14.29
C GLU A 105 7.44 -2.30 -13.66
N GLY A 106 7.46 -2.32 -12.34
CA GLY A 106 8.11 -1.27 -11.58
C GLY A 106 8.36 -1.74 -10.15
N GLY A 107 8.83 -0.83 -9.35
CA GLY A 107 9.09 -1.08 -7.95
C GLY A 107 9.67 0.13 -7.28
N GLY A 108 10.02 -0.03 -6.02
CA GLY A 108 10.58 1.06 -5.24
C GLY A 108 10.71 0.69 -3.79
N THR A 109 10.69 1.72 -2.96
CA THR A 109 10.84 1.59 -1.51
C THR A 109 9.65 2.23 -0.83
N LYS A 110 9.19 1.62 0.25
CA LYS A 110 8.05 2.10 1.02
C LYS A 110 8.42 2.07 2.49
N THR A 111 8.07 3.15 3.20
CA THR A 111 8.20 3.19 4.65
C THR A 111 6.80 3.32 5.24
N ILE A 112 6.51 2.50 6.25
CA ILE A 112 5.19 2.45 6.86
C ILE A 112 5.35 2.61 8.36
N GLN A 113 4.56 3.51 8.95
CA GLN A 113 4.49 3.71 10.39
C GLN A 113 3.21 3.08 10.90
N PHE A 114 3.32 2.29 11.94
CA PHE A 114 2.19 1.61 12.57
C PHE A 114 2.01 2.11 14.00
N VAL A 115 0.79 2.06 14.46
CA VAL A 115 0.44 2.37 15.85
C VAL A 115 -0.56 1.32 16.33
N ARG A 116 -0.42 0.93 17.60
CA ARG A 116 -1.41 0.04 18.22
C ARG A 116 -2.60 0.86 18.67
N THR A 117 -3.79 0.46 18.27
CA THR A 117 -5.05 1.09 18.63
C THR A 117 -5.89 0.11 19.46
N PRO A 118 -7.01 0.56 20.04
CA PRO A 118 -7.93 -0.39 20.70
C PRO A 118 -8.42 -1.51 19.80
N GLU A 119 -8.44 -1.30 18.47
CA GLU A 119 -8.87 -2.31 17.50
C GLU A 119 -7.70 -3.13 16.97
N GLY A 120 -6.49 -2.92 17.48
CA GLY A 120 -5.29 -3.61 17.01
C GLY A 120 -4.35 -2.66 16.28
N TRP A 121 -3.33 -3.23 15.65
CA TRP A 121 -2.35 -2.44 14.89
C TRP A 121 -3.00 -1.82 13.67
N ARG A 122 -2.61 -0.57 13.37
CA ARG A 122 -3.09 0.16 12.19
C ARG A 122 -1.94 0.99 11.61
N ILE A 123 -2.07 1.33 10.35
CA ILE A 123 -1.12 2.22 9.68
C ILE A 123 -1.42 3.66 10.10
N ALA A 124 -0.40 4.37 10.58
CA ALA A 124 -0.51 5.79 10.92
C ALA A 124 -0.10 6.69 9.75
N ALA A 125 0.87 6.23 8.97
CA ALA A 125 1.38 6.97 7.81
C ALA A 125 2.17 6.01 6.93
N PHE A 126 2.23 6.31 5.63
CA PHE A 126 3.22 5.66 4.78
C PHE A 126 3.66 6.60 3.67
N SER A 127 4.86 6.39 3.21
CA SER A 127 5.37 7.09 2.05
C SER A 127 6.07 6.10 1.14
N TRP A 128 6.12 6.42 -0.14
CA TRP A 128 6.80 5.55 -1.08
C TRP A 128 7.54 6.36 -2.13
N TYR A 129 8.52 5.69 -2.71
CA TYR A 129 9.38 6.23 -3.74
C TYR A 129 9.46 5.21 -4.85
N ASP A 130 8.93 5.54 -6.02
CA ASP A 130 9.01 4.68 -7.20
C ASP A 130 10.38 4.85 -7.83
N GLN A 131 11.09 3.74 -8.05
CA GLN A 131 12.36 3.79 -8.75
C GLN A 131 12.12 4.04 -10.24
N PRO A 132 12.97 4.89 -10.86
CA PRO A 132 12.86 5.15 -12.30
C PRO A 132 13.14 3.93 -13.15
#